data_52b8091075ba633424e8b0fc076658aa
#
_entry.id   52b8091075ba633424e8b0fc076658aa
#
_cell.length_a   1.000
_cell.length_b   1.000
_cell.length_c   1.000
_cell.angle_alpha   90.00
_cell.angle_beta   90.00
_cell.angle_gamma   90.00
#
_symmetry.space_group_name_H-M   'P 1'
#
loop_
_entity.id
_entity.type
_entity.pdbx_description
1 polymer ?
#
loop_
_entity_poly.entity_id
_entity_poly.type
_entity_poly.pdbx_seq_one_letter_code
_entity_poly.pdbx_strand_id
1 'polypeptide(L)'
;RTEKYDHVVSSMPITLLVSRLPEVPEPIKEFSKKLKFRNTVLVYVEVKAKDLFPDNWLYVHSDNLLMGRLTNFRNWVPELYGKEESTIMVLEYWCYDEDAFWTRTDEDLIELAKKELKSTGLIGNAEMPRGHVHRIHRCYPVYDRGYKERLKPVEDYLSSVGNLSVIGRYGAFKYNNQDHSILMGILASENILHGKNNNLWDINTDYEYQESSKITKTGLVKG
;
A
#
# COMPACT_ATOMS: atom_id res chain seq x y z
N ARG A 1 -30.34 -4.38 -5.81
CA ARG A 1 -30.52 -4.49 -7.26
C ARG A 1 -29.51 -5.50 -7.79
N THR A 2 -29.93 -6.46 -8.61
CA THR A 2 -29.06 -7.42 -9.30
C THR A 2 -28.96 -7.02 -10.76
N GLU A 3 -27.74 -6.95 -11.30
CA GLU A 3 -27.48 -6.62 -12.69
C GLU A 3 -26.63 -7.73 -13.31
N LYS A 4 -26.75 -7.91 -14.64
CA LYS A 4 -25.95 -8.89 -15.39
C LYS A 4 -24.90 -8.15 -16.22
N TYR A 5 -23.68 -8.69 -16.19
CA TYR A 5 -22.54 -8.20 -16.95
C TYR A 5 -21.86 -9.34 -17.69
N ASP A 6 -21.27 -9.05 -18.83
CA ASP A 6 -20.53 -10.03 -19.61
C ASP A 6 -19.20 -10.39 -18.93
N HIS A 7 -18.58 -9.42 -18.26
CA HIS A 7 -17.32 -9.61 -17.53
C HIS A 7 -17.24 -8.68 -16.33
N VAL A 8 -16.59 -9.13 -15.26
CA VAL A 8 -16.34 -8.36 -14.03
C VAL A 8 -14.84 -8.21 -13.84
N VAL A 9 -14.38 -6.98 -13.64
CA VAL A 9 -13.00 -6.69 -13.25
C VAL A 9 -13.00 -6.25 -11.79
N SER A 10 -12.37 -7.03 -10.91
CA SER A 10 -12.36 -6.79 -9.47
C SER A 10 -11.01 -6.30 -8.97
N SER A 11 -10.97 -5.15 -8.34
CA SER A 11 -9.82 -4.63 -7.59
C SER A 11 -10.00 -4.68 -6.07
N MET A 12 -11.12 -5.25 -5.59
CA MET A 12 -11.41 -5.36 -4.16
C MET A 12 -10.42 -6.34 -3.49
N PRO A 13 -10.18 -6.23 -2.17
CA PRO A 13 -9.31 -7.17 -1.46
C PRO A 13 -9.72 -8.63 -1.75
N ILE A 14 -8.75 -9.45 -2.16
CA ILE A 14 -8.98 -10.84 -2.57
C ILE A 14 -9.75 -11.66 -1.53
N THR A 15 -9.47 -11.43 -0.24
CA THR A 15 -10.16 -12.09 0.88
C THR A 15 -11.64 -11.72 0.93
N LEU A 16 -11.97 -10.47 0.61
CA LEU A 16 -13.34 -9.98 0.56
C LEU A 16 -14.06 -10.51 -0.67
N LEU A 17 -13.39 -10.53 -1.84
CA LEU A 17 -13.93 -11.10 -3.07
C LEU A 17 -14.33 -12.57 -2.84
N VAL A 18 -13.39 -13.39 -2.36
CA VAL A 18 -13.63 -14.82 -2.09
C VAL A 18 -14.79 -15.04 -1.10
N SER A 19 -14.88 -14.19 -0.07
CA SER A 19 -15.98 -14.31 0.92
C SER A 19 -17.35 -13.95 0.36
N ARG A 20 -17.42 -13.23 -0.76
CA ARG A 20 -18.66 -12.72 -1.37
C ARG A 20 -19.07 -13.46 -2.64
N LEU A 21 -18.16 -14.14 -3.30
CA LEU A 21 -18.48 -14.98 -4.46
C LEU A 21 -19.38 -16.15 -4.03
N PRO A 22 -20.41 -16.46 -4.82
CA PRO A 22 -21.25 -17.64 -4.59
C PRO A 22 -20.43 -18.92 -4.84
N GLU A 23 -20.81 -20.00 -4.18
CA GLU A 23 -20.34 -21.37 -4.45
C GLU A 23 -18.81 -21.58 -4.38
N VAL A 24 -18.09 -20.71 -3.68
CA VAL A 24 -16.64 -20.91 -3.46
C VAL A 24 -16.43 -22.15 -2.59
N PRO A 25 -15.58 -23.10 -3.01
CA PRO A 25 -15.25 -24.28 -2.21
C PRO A 25 -14.68 -23.90 -0.84
N GLU A 26 -15.08 -24.63 0.21
CA GLU A 26 -14.64 -24.31 1.57
C GLU A 26 -13.11 -24.29 1.75
N PRO A 27 -12.33 -25.22 1.14
CA PRO A 27 -10.87 -25.13 1.21
C PRO A 27 -10.31 -23.81 0.68
N ILE A 28 -10.89 -23.25 -0.38
CA ILE A 28 -10.45 -21.95 -0.96
C ILE A 28 -10.76 -20.80 0.01
N LYS A 29 -11.94 -20.83 0.66
CA LYS A 29 -12.28 -19.84 1.70
C LYS A 29 -11.29 -19.91 2.86
N GLU A 30 -10.92 -21.12 3.30
CA GLU A 30 -9.95 -21.29 4.39
C GLU A 30 -8.54 -20.80 4.01
N PHE A 31 -8.08 -21.03 2.79
CA PHE A 31 -6.83 -20.44 2.31
C PHE A 31 -6.89 -18.91 2.28
N SER A 32 -7.98 -18.36 1.75
CA SER A 32 -8.20 -16.91 1.69
C SER A 32 -8.21 -16.25 3.07
N LYS A 33 -8.88 -16.85 4.08
CA LYS A 33 -8.91 -16.32 5.45
C LYS A 33 -7.52 -16.22 6.10
N LYS A 34 -6.56 -17.02 5.65
CA LYS A 34 -5.18 -17.00 6.15
C LYS A 34 -4.28 -15.95 5.48
N LEU A 35 -4.75 -15.28 4.43
CA LEU A 35 -4.05 -14.17 3.81
C LEU A 35 -4.22 -12.91 4.65
N LYS A 36 -3.10 -12.32 5.06
CA LYS A 36 -3.09 -11.18 5.99
C LYS A 36 -2.82 -9.87 5.27
N PHE A 37 -3.42 -8.82 5.78
CA PHE A 37 -3.11 -7.45 5.38
C PHE A 37 -2.67 -6.65 6.60
N ARG A 38 -1.85 -5.64 6.38
CA ARG A 38 -1.48 -4.66 7.39
C ARG A 38 -2.20 -3.35 7.12
N ASN A 39 -2.68 -2.71 8.17
CA ASN A 39 -3.26 -1.37 8.12
C ASN A 39 -2.17 -0.30 8.15
N THR A 40 -2.53 0.89 7.72
CA THR A 40 -1.68 2.07 7.82
C THR A 40 -2.45 3.22 8.45
N VAL A 41 -1.83 3.86 9.43
CA VAL A 41 -2.28 5.14 9.97
C VAL A 41 -1.33 6.21 9.46
N LEU A 42 -1.88 7.18 8.73
CA LEU A 42 -1.17 8.35 8.25
C LEU A 42 -1.52 9.53 9.16
N VAL A 43 -0.51 10.12 9.79
CA VAL A 43 -0.69 11.32 10.59
C VAL A 43 -0.02 12.49 9.88
N TYR A 44 -0.86 13.38 9.37
CA TYR A 44 -0.45 14.61 8.73
C TYR A 44 -0.20 15.66 9.79
N VAL A 45 0.95 16.31 9.76
CA VAL A 45 1.33 17.38 10.68
C VAL A 45 1.73 18.61 9.89
N GLU A 46 1.07 19.73 10.12
CA GLU A 46 1.50 21.03 9.59
C GLU A 46 2.71 21.53 10.40
N VAL A 47 3.80 21.84 9.71
CA VAL A 47 5.02 22.41 10.27
C VAL A 47 5.21 23.81 9.70
N LYS A 48 5.32 24.83 10.55
CA LYS A 48 5.53 26.22 10.15
C LYS A 48 6.98 26.48 9.73
N ALA A 49 7.40 25.79 8.70
CA ALA A 49 8.70 25.94 8.05
C ALA A 49 8.62 25.44 6.61
N LYS A 50 9.39 26.03 5.72
CA LYS A 50 9.38 25.74 4.30
C LYS A 50 10.46 24.75 3.89
N ASP A 51 11.69 25.03 4.24
CA ASP A 51 12.84 24.22 3.83
C ASP A 51 13.34 23.39 5.01
N LEU A 52 12.81 22.16 5.14
CA LEU A 52 13.13 21.26 6.27
C LEU A 52 14.33 20.38 5.96
N PHE A 53 14.19 19.49 4.99
CA PHE A 53 15.24 18.59 4.51
C PHE A 53 14.95 18.22 3.03
N PRO A 54 15.97 17.80 2.25
CA PRO A 54 15.84 17.64 0.80
C PRO A 54 15.12 16.37 0.34
N ASP A 55 15.02 15.36 1.22
CA ASP A 55 14.47 14.06 0.84
C ASP A 55 12.93 14.11 0.73
N ASN A 56 12.39 13.38 -0.22
CA ASN A 56 10.94 13.23 -0.39
C ASN A 56 10.33 12.40 0.75
N TRP A 57 11.03 11.35 1.19
CA TRP A 57 10.68 10.54 2.36
C TRP A 57 11.92 9.87 2.98
N LEU A 58 11.79 9.51 4.24
CA LEU A 58 12.78 8.78 5.01
C LEU A 58 12.13 7.52 5.60
N TYR A 59 12.80 6.38 5.49
CA TYR A 59 12.47 5.22 6.31
C TYR A 59 13.11 5.35 7.68
N VAL A 60 12.32 5.04 8.71
CA VAL A 60 12.74 5.17 10.11
C VAL A 60 12.97 3.79 10.70
N HIS A 61 14.21 3.53 11.10
CA HIS A 61 14.66 2.26 11.68
C HIS A 61 15.09 2.40 13.15
N SER A 62 14.70 3.51 13.79
CA SER A 62 15.01 3.77 15.19
C SER A 62 14.03 3.02 16.11
N ASP A 63 14.55 2.27 17.08
CA ASP A 63 13.75 1.53 18.06
C ASP A 63 12.97 2.45 19.01
N ASN A 64 13.34 3.74 19.07
CA ASN A 64 12.71 4.74 19.94
C ASN A 64 11.50 5.43 19.28
N LEU A 65 11.22 5.16 18.01
CA LEU A 65 10.15 5.77 17.23
C LEU A 65 9.21 4.69 16.69
N LEU A 66 7.91 4.97 16.77
CA LEU A 66 6.89 4.06 16.24
C LEU A 66 6.60 4.29 14.75
N MET A 67 6.86 5.51 14.24
CA MET A 67 6.74 5.77 12.81
C MET A 67 7.75 4.94 12.01
N GLY A 68 7.31 4.33 10.93
CA GLY A 68 8.18 3.57 10.02
C GLY A 68 8.61 4.38 8.80
N ARG A 69 7.88 5.44 8.45
CA ARG A 69 8.21 6.34 7.34
C ARG A 69 7.78 7.76 7.65
N LEU A 70 8.63 8.72 7.24
CA LEU A 70 8.35 10.14 7.30
C LEU A 70 8.39 10.70 5.88
N THR A 71 7.33 11.36 5.43
CA THR A 71 7.22 11.94 4.09
C THR A 71 7.16 13.47 4.16
N ASN A 72 8.00 14.14 3.36
CA ASN A 72 7.95 15.58 3.15
C ASN A 72 7.19 15.86 1.85
N PHE A 73 5.91 16.19 1.94
CA PHE A 73 5.07 16.39 0.75
C PHE A 73 5.44 17.64 -0.03
N ARG A 74 6.08 18.63 0.57
CA ARG A 74 6.52 19.82 -0.18
C ARG A 74 7.51 19.48 -1.29
N ASN A 75 8.36 18.49 -1.07
CA ASN A 75 9.37 18.09 -2.06
C ASN A 75 8.77 17.25 -3.20
N TRP A 76 7.57 16.68 -3.03
CA TRP A 76 6.91 15.90 -4.09
C TRP A 76 6.28 16.78 -5.16
N VAL A 77 5.46 17.76 -4.75
CA VAL A 77 4.69 18.63 -5.64
C VAL A 77 4.68 20.04 -5.06
N PRO A 78 5.70 20.84 -5.34
CA PRO A 78 5.82 22.22 -4.82
C PRO A 78 4.60 23.09 -5.13
N GLU A 79 3.94 22.86 -6.26
CA GLU A 79 2.75 23.60 -6.70
C GLU A 79 1.55 23.45 -5.76
N LEU A 80 1.45 22.36 -5.00
CA LEU A 80 0.39 22.15 -4.00
C LEU A 80 0.41 23.21 -2.88
N TYR A 81 1.55 23.82 -2.64
CA TYR A 81 1.73 24.79 -1.57
C TYR A 81 1.58 26.24 -2.01
N GLY A 82 1.72 26.53 -3.31
CA GLY A 82 1.63 27.88 -3.83
C GLY A 82 2.55 28.85 -3.06
N LYS A 83 1.94 29.82 -2.34
CA LYS A 83 2.65 30.81 -1.52
C LYS A 83 2.74 30.45 -0.04
N GLU A 84 2.24 29.29 0.37
CA GLU A 84 2.24 28.87 1.77
C GLU A 84 3.67 28.60 2.28
N GLU A 85 3.97 29.11 3.46
CA GLU A 85 5.28 28.97 4.12
C GLU A 85 5.34 27.76 5.09
N SER A 86 4.29 26.96 5.13
CA SER A 86 4.23 25.73 5.91
C SER A 86 4.48 24.49 5.06
N THR A 87 4.89 23.39 5.69
CA THR A 87 5.09 22.09 5.09
C THR A 87 4.18 21.07 5.77
N ILE A 88 3.56 20.18 5.00
CA ILE A 88 2.85 19.02 5.56
C ILE A 88 3.83 17.85 5.61
N MET A 89 4.12 17.42 6.82
CA MET A 89 4.86 16.20 7.10
C MET A 89 3.86 15.08 7.35
N VAL A 90 4.12 13.88 6.82
CA VAL A 90 3.27 12.71 7.08
C VAL A 90 4.09 11.60 7.70
N LEU A 91 3.65 11.20 8.90
CA LEU A 91 4.19 10.07 9.63
C LEU A 91 3.31 8.85 9.36
N GLU A 92 3.93 7.76 8.95
CA GLU A 92 3.25 6.51 8.62
C GLU A 92 3.53 5.45 9.68
N TYR A 93 2.45 4.90 10.22
CA TYR A 93 2.47 3.85 11.23
C TYR A 93 1.77 2.60 10.68
N TRP A 94 2.37 1.43 10.88
CA TRP A 94 1.80 0.16 10.43
C TRP A 94 1.33 -0.68 11.61
N CYS A 95 0.13 -1.17 11.53
CA CYS A 95 -0.50 -1.97 12.58
C CYS A 95 -1.47 -3.00 12.01
N TYR A 96 -1.98 -3.87 12.88
CA TYR A 96 -3.04 -4.82 12.56
C TYR A 96 -4.36 -4.40 13.22
N ASP A 97 -5.47 -5.08 12.87
CA ASP A 97 -6.79 -4.79 13.42
C ASP A 97 -6.84 -5.02 14.94
N GLU A 98 -6.09 -5.99 15.44
CA GLU A 98 -5.97 -6.36 16.85
C GLU A 98 -5.04 -5.47 17.66
N ASP A 99 -4.23 -4.63 17.02
CA ASP A 99 -3.29 -3.75 17.72
C ASP A 99 -4.03 -2.58 18.38
N ALA A 100 -3.74 -2.31 19.64
CA ALA A 100 -4.28 -1.16 20.36
C ALA A 100 -3.95 0.18 19.66
N PHE A 101 -2.92 0.20 18.82
CA PHE A 101 -2.56 1.38 18.01
C PHE A 101 -3.66 1.75 17.01
N TRP A 102 -4.35 0.76 16.40
CA TRP A 102 -5.40 0.98 15.41
C TRP A 102 -6.61 1.76 15.96
N THR A 103 -6.90 1.58 17.24
CA THR A 103 -8.08 2.16 17.90
C THR A 103 -7.77 3.43 18.71
N ARG A 104 -6.53 3.94 18.69
CA ARG A 104 -6.18 5.21 19.35
C ARG A 104 -7.01 6.36 18.81
N THR A 105 -7.27 7.36 19.64
CA THR A 105 -7.94 8.59 19.22
C THR A 105 -7.08 9.38 18.23
N ASP A 106 -7.70 10.24 17.43
CA ASP A 106 -6.96 11.09 16.50
C ASP A 106 -6.06 12.08 17.25
N GLU A 107 -6.52 12.58 18.37
CA GLU A 107 -5.78 13.48 19.25
C GLU A 107 -4.51 12.81 19.78
N ASP A 108 -4.62 11.60 20.31
CA ASP A 108 -3.46 10.83 20.81
C ASP A 108 -2.43 10.56 19.71
N LEU A 109 -2.90 10.24 18.49
CA LEU A 109 -2.04 9.99 17.35
C LEU A 109 -1.35 11.26 16.85
N ILE A 110 -2.03 12.39 16.85
CA ILE A 110 -1.46 13.69 16.48
C ILE A 110 -0.38 14.11 17.49
N GLU A 111 -0.65 13.98 18.78
CA GLU A 111 0.33 14.33 19.82
C GLU A 111 1.53 13.39 19.80
N LEU A 112 1.33 12.09 19.57
CA LEU A 112 2.43 11.14 19.35
C LEU A 112 3.28 11.56 18.14
N ALA A 113 2.65 11.84 17.01
CA ALA A 113 3.35 12.22 15.78
C ALA A 113 4.16 13.51 15.96
N LYS A 114 3.60 14.54 16.62
CA LYS A 114 4.32 15.77 16.93
C LYS A 114 5.53 15.51 17.83
N LYS A 115 5.36 14.69 18.87
CA LYS A 115 6.45 14.31 19.77
C LYS A 115 7.57 13.58 19.03
N GLU A 116 7.23 12.58 18.21
CA GLU A 116 8.21 11.84 17.44
C GLU A 116 8.91 12.72 16.41
N LEU A 117 8.17 13.52 15.64
CA LEU A 117 8.73 14.44 14.66
C LEU A 117 9.70 15.45 15.31
N LYS A 118 9.34 16.01 16.46
CA LYS A 118 10.22 16.90 17.21
C LYS A 118 11.50 16.20 17.66
N SER A 119 11.41 14.94 18.09
CA SER A 119 12.56 14.18 18.60
C SER A 119 13.58 13.84 17.51
N THR A 120 13.20 13.86 16.21
CA THR A 120 14.13 13.67 15.10
C THR A 120 15.11 14.83 14.90
N GLY A 121 14.78 16.02 15.40
CA GLY A 121 15.53 17.25 15.15
C GLY A 121 15.35 17.82 13.72
N LEU A 122 14.65 17.14 12.82
CA LEU A 122 14.51 17.52 11.40
C LEU A 122 13.73 18.81 11.16
N ILE A 123 12.90 19.19 12.13
CA ILE A 123 12.05 20.41 12.05
C ILE A 123 12.59 21.57 12.90
N GLY A 124 13.71 21.37 13.61
CA GLY A 124 14.24 22.37 14.53
C GLY A 124 13.19 22.80 15.57
N ASN A 125 13.00 24.12 15.72
CA ASN A 125 12.02 24.70 16.65
C ASN A 125 10.71 25.13 15.96
N ALA A 126 10.42 24.64 14.75
CA ALA A 126 9.21 25.02 14.02
C ALA A 126 7.94 24.60 14.79
N GLU A 127 6.93 25.45 14.74
CA GLU A 127 5.62 25.18 15.34
C GLU A 127 4.83 24.15 14.52
N MET A 128 4.04 23.36 15.21
CA MET A 128 3.15 22.35 14.65
C MET A 128 1.69 22.61 15.07
N PRO A 129 1.02 23.60 14.45
CA PRO A 129 -0.29 24.07 14.93
C PRO A 129 -1.41 23.04 14.74
N ARG A 130 -1.35 22.24 13.69
CA ARG A 130 -2.45 21.34 13.30
C ARG A 130 -1.95 19.95 12.92
N GLY A 131 -2.83 18.96 13.09
CA GLY A 131 -2.66 17.59 12.59
C GLY A 131 -3.97 17.03 12.08
N HIS A 132 -3.87 15.98 11.27
CA HIS A 132 -5.01 15.22 10.75
C HIS A 132 -4.62 13.74 10.66
N VAL A 133 -5.56 12.85 10.95
CA VAL A 133 -5.34 11.40 10.90
C VAL A 133 -6.17 10.79 9.76
N HIS A 134 -5.53 9.95 8.97
CA HIS A 134 -6.20 9.12 7.99
C HIS A 134 -5.82 7.65 8.17
N ARG A 135 -6.81 6.78 8.30
CA ARG A 135 -6.63 5.34 8.46
C ARG A 135 -6.94 4.62 7.17
N ILE A 136 -6.01 3.77 6.73
CA ILE A 136 -6.19 2.92 5.55
C ILE A 136 -6.24 1.48 6.02
N HIS A 137 -7.44 0.91 6.00
CA HIS A 137 -7.65 -0.49 6.35
C HIS A 137 -7.13 -1.40 5.24
N ARG A 138 -6.39 -2.46 5.61
CA ARG A 138 -5.82 -3.45 4.70
C ARG A 138 -4.93 -2.85 3.61
N CYS A 139 -4.06 -1.91 3.98
CA CYS A 139 -3.22 -1.15 3.05
C CYS A 139 -2.16 -2.01 2.34
N TYR A 140 -1.55 -2.97 3.05
CA TYR A 140 -0.46 -3.77 2.54
C TYR A 140 -0.73 -5.27 2.68
N PRO A 141 -0.61 -6.09 1.60
CA PRO A 141 -0.56 -7.53 1.73
C PRO A 141 0.69 -7.94 2.54
N VAL A 142 0.56 -8.93 3.40
CA VAL A 142 1.65 -9.42 4.25
C VAL A 142 2.23 -10.69 3.65
N TYR A 143 3.49 -10.64 3.24
CA TYR A 143 4.24 -11.78 2.70
C TYR A 143 4.95 -12.54 3.83
N ASP A 144 4.17 -13.19 4.71
CA ASP A 144 4.71 -14.07 5.72
C ASP A 144 5.15 -15.43 5.12
N ARG A 145 5.86 -16.22 5.91
CA ARG A 145 6.29 -17.55 5.45
C ARG A 145 5.08 -18.41 5.08
N GLY A 146 5.12 -19.00 3.86
CA GLY A 146 4.05 -19.84 3.35
C GLY A 146 2.86 -19.07 2.76
N TYR A 147 2.96 -17.74 2.51
CA TYR A 147 1.86 -17.01 1.88
C TYR A 147 1.60 -17.46 0.44
N LYS A 148 2.65 -17.86 -0.30
CA LYS A 148 2.52 -18.34 -1.69
C LYS A 148 1.71 -19.62 -1.78
N GLU A 149 1.96 -20.55 -0.86
CA GLU A 149 1.24 -21.83 -0.77
C GLU A 149 -0.25 -21.62 -0.41
N ARG A 150 -0.56 -20.55 0.31
CA ARG A 150 -1.95 -20.15 0.63
C ARG A 150 -2.60 -19.36 -0.49
N LEU A 151 -1.83 -18.52 -1.18
CA LEU A 151 -2.34 -17.69 -2.28
C LEU A 151 -2.62 -18.51 -3.54
N LYS A 152 -1.75 -19.47 -3.88
CA LYS A 152 -1.82 -20.22 -5.13
C LYS A 152 -3.17 -20.92 -5.36
N PRO A 153 -3.75 -21.66 -4.40
CA PRO A 153 -5.07 -22.25 -4.58
C PRO A 153 -6.19 -21.22 -4.81
N VAL A 154 -6.08 -20.04 -4.19
CA VAL A 154 -7.04 -18.94 -4.37
C VAL A 154 -6.90 -18.32 -5.77
N GLU A 155 -5.67 -18.11 -6.22
CA GLU A 155 -5.34 -17.65 -7.57
C GLU A 155 -5.89 -18.60 -8.65
N ASP A 156 -5.61 -19.91 -8.50
CA ASP A 156 -6.08 -20.92 -9.45
C ASP A 156 -7.60 -20.98 -9.53
N TYR A 157 -8.27 -20.91 -8.40
CA TYR A 157 -9.73 -20.88 -8.34
C TYR A 157 -10.28 -19.62 -9.03
N LEU A 158 -9.77 -18.42 -8.69
CA LEU A 158 -10.25 -17.17 -9.29
C LEU A 158 -9.95 -17.11 -10.80
N SER A 159 -8.83 -17.67 -11.24
CA SER A 159 -8.47 -17.78 -12.65
C SER A 159 -9.38 -18.76 -13.43
N SER A 160 -10.03 -19.71 -12.76
CA SER A 160 -10.98 -20.63 -13.38
C SER A 160 -12.37 -20.02 -13.64
N VAL A 161 -12.65 -18.84 -13.04
CA VAL A 161 -13.92 -18.12 -13.25
C VAL A 161 -13.83 -17.31 -14.54
N GLY A 162 -14.39 -17.82 -15.62
CA GLY A 162 -14.14 -17.34 -16.99
C GLY A 162 -14.54 -15.89 -17.29
N ASN A 163 -15.43 -15.29 -16.52
CA ASN A 163 -15.88 -13.91 -16.68
C ASN A 163 -15.42 -12.98 -15.53
N LEU A 164 -14.32 -13.33 -14.86
CA LEU A 164 -13.76 -12.55 -13.76
C LEU A 164 -12.28 -12.28 -14.03
N SER A 165 -11.87 -11.02 -13.95
CA SER A 165 -10.47 -10.61 -13.88
C SER A 165 -10.19 -9.98 -12.52
N VAL A 166 -9.11 -10.41 -11.86
CA VAL A 166 -8.70 -9.87 -10.56
C VAL A 166 -7.43 -9.06 -10.77
N ILE A 167 -7.47 -7.78 -10.39
CA ILE A 167 -6.38 -6.82 -10.65
C ILE A 167 -6.06 -5.96 -9.43
N GLY A 168 -4.94 -5.26 -9.52
CA GLY A 168 -4.52 -4.26 -8.53
C GLY A 168 -3.91 -4.86 -7.28
N ARG A 169 -3.39 -3.97 -6.44
CA ARG A 169 -2.64 -4.30 -5.22
C ARG A 169 -3.40 -5.22 -4.26
N TYR A 170 -4.66 -4.90 -4.01
CA TYR A 170 -5.49 -5.65 -3.06
C TYR A 170 -6.15 -6.87 -3.69
N GLY A 171 -6.58 -6.73 -4.95
CA GLY A 171 -7.25 -7.79 -5.67
C GLY A 171 -6.32 -8.97 -5.96
N ALA A 172 -5.14 -8.71 -6.47
CA ALA A 172 -4.16 -9.75 -6.78
C ALA A 172 -3.23 -10.11 -5.61
N PHE A 173 -3.42 -9.54 -4.42
CA PHE A 173 -2.54 -9.73 -3.26
C PHE A 173 -1.06 -9.46 -3.59
N LYS A 174 -0.79 -8.36 -4.31
CA LYS A 174 0.55 -7.98 -4.78
C LYS A 174 1.03 -6.70 -4.11
N TYR A 175 2.33 -6.58 -3.94
CA TYR A 175 2.98 -5.36 -3.40
C TYR A 175 3.24 -4.34 -4.51
N ASN A 176 2.23 -4.11 -5.35
CA ASN A 176 2.30 -3.29 -6.54
C ASN A 176 2.35 -1.79 -6.25
N ASN A 177 3.07 -1.04 -7.08
CA ASN A 177 2.96 0.41 -7.20
C ASN A 177 1.81 0.79 -8.15
N GLN A 178 1.60 2.10 -8.37
CA GLN A 178 0.50 2.59 -9.22
C GLN A 178 0.65 2.16 -10.67
N ASP A 179 1.85 2.24 -11.23
CA ASP A 179 2.19 1.83 -12.60
C ASP A 179 1.85 0.36 -12.87
N HIS A 180 2.22 -0.54 -11.95
CA HIS A 180 1.86 -1.96 -12.03
C HIS A 180 0.34 -2.17 -11.99
N SER A 181 -0.36 -1.45 -11.14
CA SER A 181 -1.83 -1.55 -11.03
C SER A 181 -2.53 -1.00 -12.28
N ILE A 182 -2.01 0.06 -12.89
CA ILE A 182 -2.48 0.60 -14.17
C ILE A 182 -2.23 -0.40 -15.29
N LEU A 183 -1.02 -0.98 -15.36
CA LEU A 183 -0.69 -2.01 -16.35
C LEU A 183 -1.62 -3.22 -16.25
N MET A 184 -1.92 -3.70 -15.05
CA MET A 184 -2.89 -4.78 -14.87
C MET A 184 -4.26 -4.42 -15.45
N GLY A 185 -4.72 -3.18 -15.28
CA GLY A 185 -5.98 -2.71 -15.88
C GLY A 185 -5.94 -2.70 -17.40
N ILE A 186 -4.84 -2.23 -18.01
CA ILE A 186 -4.64 -2.24 -19.47
C ILE A 186 -4.65 -3.68 -19.98
N LEU A 187 -3.87 -4.58 -19.40
CA LEU A 187 -3.77 -5.97 -19.82
C LEU A 187 -5.10 -6.73 -19.65
N ALA A 188 -5.83 -6.46 -18.56
CA ALA A 188 -7.17 -7.02 -18.38
C ALA A 188 -8.14 -6.56 -19.48
N SER A 189 -8.10 -5.28 -19.86
CA SER A 189 -8.92 -4.75 -20.95
C SER A 189 -8.56 -5.37 -22.29
N GLU A 190 -7.28 -5.60 -22.58
CA GLU A 190 -6.83 -6.28 -23.79
C GLU A 190 -7.30 -7.74 -23.85
N ASN A 191 -7.27 -8.45 -22.72
CA ASN A 191 -7.80 -9.82 -22.64
C ASN A 191 -9.29 -9.85 -22.97
N ILE A 192 -10.07 -8.89 -22.42
CA ILE A 192 -11.52 -8.83 -22.59
C ILE A 192 -11.90 -8.39 -24.00
N LEU A 193 -11.29 -7.33 -24.52
CA LEU A 193 -11.71 -6.69 -25.77
C LEU A 193 -11.09 -7.34 -27.00
N HIS A 194 -9.90 -7.90 -26.88
CA HIS A 194 -9.11 -8.40 -28.00
C HIS A 194 -8.79 -9.89 -27.91
N GLY A 195 -9.33 -10.59 -26.89
CA GLY A 195 -9.10 -12.03 -26.71
C GLY A 195 -7.62 -12.37 -26.44
N LYS A 196 -6.82 -11.44 -25.95
CA LYS A 196 -5.45 -11.72 -25.54
C LYS A 196 -5.45 -12.58 -24.27
N ASN A 197 -4.34 -13.24 -24.01
CA ASN A 197 -4.16 -14.09 -22.83
C ASN A 197 -2.97 -13.61 -21.98
N ASN A 198 -3.00 -12.34 -21.60
CA ASN A 198 -1.98 -11.79 -20.70
C ASN A 198 -2.18 -12.36 -19.29
N ASN A 199 -1.10 -12.84 -18.67
CA ASN A 199 -1.15 -13.29 -17.28
C ASN A 199 -1.12 -12.10 -16.31
N LEU A 200 -2.25 -11.79 -15.70
CA LEU A 200 -2.38 -10.66 -14.77
C LEU A 200 -1.68 -10.92 -13.43
N TRP A 201 -1.49 -12.20 -13.06
CA TRP A 201 -0.85 -12.58 -11.80
C TRP A 201 0.67 -12.45 -11.82
N ASP A 202 1.29 -12.34 -13.00
CA ASP A 202 2.75 -12.16 -13.14
C ASP A 202 3.20 -10.71 -13.00
N ILE A 203 2.27 -9.75 -12.98
CA ILE A 203 2.60 -8.34 -12.81
C ILE A 203 2.97 -8.09 -11.33
N ASN A 204 4.26 -7.91 -11.07
CA ASN A 204 4.81 -7.76 -9.73
C ASN A 204 6.06 -6.89 -9.73
N THR A 205 6.24 -6.08 -8.68
CA THR A 205 7.45 -5.28 -8.44
C THR A 205 8.70 -6.14 -8.19
N ASP A 206 8.53 -7.35 -7.68
CA ASP A 206 9.67 -8.17 -7.25
C ASP A 206 10.59 -8.59 -8.39
N TYR A 207 10.04 -8.80 -9.60
CA TYR A 207 10.84 -9.22 -10.76
C TYR A 207 11.71 -8.11 -11.33
N GLU A 208 11.23 -6.87 -11.38
CA GLU A 208 11.99 -5.75 -11.97
C GLU A 208 13.20 -5.34 -11.09
N TYR A 209 13.11 -5.48 -9.78
CA TYR A 209 14.16 -5.06 -8.85
C TYR A 209 15.19 -6.15 -8.55
N GLN A 210 14.83 -7.41 -8.67
CA GLN A 210 15.70 -8.53 -8.30
C GLN A 210 16.47 -9.13 -9.48
N GLU A 211 15.88 -9.19 -10.68
CA GLU A 211 16.50 -9.88 -11.82
C GLU A 211 17.35 -8.97 -12.70
N SER A 212 17.15 -7.68 -12.70
CA SER A 212 17.88 -6.71 -13.54
C SER A 212 19.02 -5.98 -12.83
N SER A 213 19.29 -6.27 -11.56
CA SER A 213 20.27 -5.52 -10.78
C SER A 213 21.40 -6.41 -10.23
N LYS A 214 22.65 -6.03 -10.51
CA LYS A 214 23.84 -6.66 -9.89
C LYS A 214 24.38 -5.74 -8.79
N ILE A 215 24.61 -6.31 -7.61
CA ILE A 215 25.32 -5.61 -6.53
C ILE A 215 26.80 -5.53 -6.92
N THR A 216 27.31 -4.35 -7.08
CA THR A 216 28.73 -4.06 -7.30
C THR A 216 29.33 -3.40 -6.05
N LYS A 217 30.65 -3.25 -6.01
CA LYS A 217 31.33 -2.53 -4.91
C LYS A 217 30.91 -1.07 -4.76
N THR A 218 30.26 -0.50 -5.77
CA THR A 218 29.80 0.90 -5.83
C THR A 218 28.27 1.02 -5.73
N GLY A 219 27.55 -0.09 -5.51
CA GLY A 219 26.10 -0.11 -5.39
C GLY A 219 25.39 -0.99 -6.42
N LEU A 220 24.07 -0.82 -6.53
CA LEU A 220 23.21 -1.51 -7.50
C LEU A 220 23.39 -0.93 -8.90
N VAL A 221 23.72 -1.77 -9.87
CA VAL A 221 23.79 -1.41 -11.28
C VAL A 221 22.75 -2.24 -12.05
N LYS A 222 21.93 -1.59 -12.91
CA LYS A 222 21.05 -2.32 -13.83
C LYS A 222 21.89 -3.16 -14.78
N GLY A 223 21.58 -4.44 -14.87
CA GLY A 223 22.17 -5.37 -15.82
C GLY A 223 21.60 -5.20 -17.22
#